data_64f55c5611652c71ac0618d6a8bd769a
#
_entry.id   64f55c5611652c71ac0618d6a8bd769a
#
_cell.length_a   1.000
_cell.length_b   1.000
_cell.length_c   1.000
_cell.angle_alpha   90.00
_cell.angle_beta   90.00
_cell.angle_gamma   90.00
#
_symmetry.space_group_name_H-M   'P 1'
#
loop_
_entity.id
_entity.type
_entity.pdbx_description
1 polymer ?
#
loop_
_entity_poly.entity_id
_entity_poly.type
_entity_poly.pdbx_seq_one_letter_code
_entity_poly.pdbx_strand_id
1 'polypeptide(L)'
;MTLTIRTLLATALFFLCSNLIFAAQVNDQVDDQRVLAKVLNTEIRITDIMPSDEERKNLKQKAKDNYTDMLDYVARVNASNRIYELILEDYAKQKGITVNQTLVGKFIEKFEAQVSSETATKPIEEIATKQVIQFQTEKAMYEEFGGRVIFRQSNPQMPIDAYKKVLSRYRDAGNLTIIDEDLRDAFWDAFTPPFQYEIAPENVDFNQPWWL
;
A
#
# COMPACT_ATOMS: atom_id res chain seq x y z
N MET A 1 -16.88 25.20 -10.46
CA MET A 1 -17.12 23.88 -11.05
C MET A 1 -16.61 22.87 -10.05
N THR A 2 -17.48 22.48 -9.09
CA THR A 2 -17.14 21.65 -7.94
C THR A 2 -17.21 20.18 -8.36
N LEU A 3 -16.05 19.58 -8.58
CA LEU A 3 -15.91 18.13 -8.80
C LEU A 3 -16.07 17.46 -7.43
N THR A 4 -17.17 16.80 -7.22
CA THR A 4 -17.50 16.13 -5.97
C THR A 4 -16.61 14.89 -5.82
N ILE A 5 -15.78 14.88 -4.77
CA ILE A 5 -14.85 13.82 -4.31
C ILE A 5 -15.55 12.47 -3.97
N ARG A 6 -16.84 12.35 -4.22
CA ARG A 6 -17.62 11.13 -3.94
C ARG A 6 -17.20 9.87 -4.72
N THR A 7 -16.21 9.97 -5.63
CA THR A 7 -15.76 8.85 -6.47
C THR A 7 -14.37 8.31 -6.08
N LEU A 8 -13.73 8.83 -5.05
CA LEU A 8 -12.31 8.60 -4.77
C LEU A 8 -11.99 7.32 -3.97
N LEU A 9 -12.98 6.66 -3.40
CA LEU A 9 -12.74 5.40 -2.64
C LEU A 9 -13.03 4.13 -3.42
N ALA A 10 -13.58 4.23 -4.63
CA ALA A 10 -14.01 3.06 -5.41
C ALA A 10 -13.19 2.80 -6.69
N THR A 11 -12.23 3.67 -7.06
CA THR A 11 -11.57 3.62 -8.38
C THR A 11 -10.06 3.38 -8.35
N ALA A 12 -9.47 2.97 -7.25
CA ALA A 12 -8.06 2.53 -7.22
C ALA A 12 -7.81 1.18 -7.94
N LEU A 13 -8.76 0.70 -8.75
CA LEU A 13 -8.74 -0.65 -9.33
C LEU A 13 -8.58 -0.70 -10.85
N PHE A 14 -8.19 0.36 -11.52
CA PHE A 14 -8.00 0.28 -12.98
C PHE A 14 -6.67 0.92 -13.41
N PHE A 15 -5.66 0.11 -13.64
CA PHE A 15 -4.71 0.17 -14.75
C PHE A 15 -3.50 -0.72 -14.45
N LEU A 16 -3.50 -1.88 -15.05
CA LEU A 16 -2.34 -2.57 -15.64
C LEU A 16 -2.78 -4.00 -16.02
N CYS A 17 -3.39 -4.13 -17.18
CA CYS A 17 -3.49 -5.43 -17.85
C CYS A 17 -2.39 -5.50 -18.91
N SER A 18 -1.45 -6.41 -18.74
CA SER A 18 -0.75 -7.04 -19.88
C SER A 18 -0.35 -8.46 -19.46
N ASN A 19 -1.10 -9.40 -20.00
CA ASN A 19 -0.77 -10.78 -20.35
C ASN A 19 0.21 -11.58 -19.49
N LEU A 20 -0.34 -12.52 -18.70
CA LEU A 20 0.21 -13.88 -18.59
C LEU A 20 -0.92 -14.84 -18.23
N ILE A 21 -1.29 -15.68 -19.18
CA ILE A 21 -2.23 -16.79 -19.00
C ILE A 21 -1.48 -17.90 -18.27
N PHE A 22 -1.82 -18.15 -17.01
CA PHE A 22 -1.58 -19.43 -16.36
C PHE A 22 -2.89 -19.90 -15.74
N ALA A 23 -3.56 -20.82 -16.44
CA ALA A 23 -4.69 -21.55 -15.89
C ALA A 23 -4.14 -22.59 -14.89
N ALA A 24 -4.02 -22.20 -13.62
CA ALA A 24 -3.95 -23.16 -12.54
C ALA A 24 -5.38 -23.38 -12.06
N GLN A 25 -5.87 -24.62 -12.14
CA GLN A 25 -7.13 -25.03 -11.50
C GLN A 25 -6.99 -24.73 -10.00
N VAL A 26 -7.70 -23.72 -9.54
CA VAL A 26 -7.83 -23.42 -8.12
C VAL A 26 -8.68 -24.52 -7.51
N ASN A 27 -8.02 -25.47 -6.87
CA ASN A 27 -8.67 -26.40 -5.97
C ASN A 27 -9.19 -25.54 -4.80
N ASP A 28 -10.47 -25.61 -4.46
CA ASP A 28 -11.15 -24.76 -3.44
C ASP A 28 -10.65 -25.01 -2.00
N GLN A 29 -9.58 -25.77 -1.82
CA GLN A 29 -8.83 -25.90 -0.58
C GLN A 29 -7.57 -25.04 -0.70
N VAL A 30 -7.71 -23.76 -0.35
CA VAL A 30 -6.55 -22.92 -0.05
C VAL A 30 -5.79 -23.62 1.08
N ASP A 31 -4.53 -23.98 0.85
CA ASP A 31 -3.65 -24.45 1.94
C ASP A 31 -3.47 -23.28 2.93
N ASP A 32 -4.32 -23.28 3.94
CA ASP A 32 -4.42 -22.23 4.96
C ASP A 32 -3.11 -21.96 5.68
N GLN A 33 -2.11 -22.81 5.53
CA GLN A 33 -0.81 -22.72 6.17
C GLN A 33 0.29 -22.16 5.26
N ARG A 34 0.01 -21.92 3.97
CA ARG A 34 1.01 -21.42 3.03
C ARG A 34 1.55 -20.06 3.45
N VAL A 35 2.86 -20.01 3.72
CA VAL A 35 3.58 -18.78 4.04
C VAL A 35 4.02 -18.11 2.75
N LEU A 36 3.62 -16.87 2.54
CA LEU A 36 3.94 -16.07 1.35
C LEU A 36 5.22 -15.25 1.53
N ALA A 37 5.42 -14.72 2.72
CA ALA A 37 6.59 -13.92 3.05
C ALA A 37 6.92 -14.02 4.55
N LYS A 38 8.17 -13.70 4.88
CA LYS A 38 8.65 -13.48 6.25
C LYS A 38 9.20 -12.06 6.34
N VAL A 39 8.70 -11.30 7.30
CA VAL A 39 9.12 -9.92 7.53
C VAL A 39 9.45 -9.78 9.00
N LEU A 40 10.72 -9.47 9.31
CA LEU A 40 11.20 -9.49 10.69
C LEU A 40 10.90 -10.86 11.35
N ASN A 41 10.14 -10.85 12.44
CA ASN A 41 9.71 -12.07 13.14
C ASN A 41 8.27 -12.50 12.76
N THR A 42 7.67 -11.92 11.73
CA THR A 42 6.29 -12.16 11.32
C THR A 42 6.25 -12.98 10.04
N GLU A 43 5.50 -14.08 10.04
CA GLU A 43 5.12 -14.79 8.82
C GLU A 43 3.81 -14.20 8.29
N ILE A 44 3.77 -13.92 6.98
CA ILE A 44 2.56 -13.51 6.28
C ILE A 44 2.03 -14.74 5.55
N ARG A 45 0.86 -15.22 5.97
CA ARG A 45 0.19 -16.40 5.42
C ARG A 45 -0.90 -15.98 4.44
N ILE A 46 -1.28 -16.91 3.57
CA ILE A 46 -2.37 -16.66 2.61
C ILE A 46 -3.67 -16.26 3.34
N THR A 47 -3.97 -16.86 4.48
CA THR A 47 -5.14 -16.53 5.31
C THR A 47 -5.16 -15.10 5.83
N ASP A 48 -3.96 -14.54 6.09
CA ASP A 48 -3.83 -13.18 6.67
C ASP A 48 -4.16 -12.07 5.66
N ILE A 49 -4.11 -12.42 4.36
CA ILE A 49 -4.21 -11.44 3.26
C ILE A 49 -5.43 -11.64 2.38
N MET A 50 -6.14 -12.74 2.55
CA MET A 50 -7.37 -12.97 1.78
C MET A 50 -8.45 -11.96 2.16
N PRO A 51 -9.21 -11.44 1.19
CA PRO A 51 -10.37 -10.63 1.48
C PRO A 51 -11.38 -11.38 2.35
N SER A 52 -12.14 -10.65 3.18
CA SER A 52 -13.23 -11.20 3.96
C SER A 52 -14.30 -11.87 3.07
N ASP A 53 -15.15 -12.71 3.66
CA ASP A 53 -16.23 -13.40 2.93
C ASP A 53 -17.16 -12.41 2.21
N GLU A 54 -17.45 -11.28 2.84
CA GLU A 54 -18.27 -10.22 2.25
C GLU A 54 -17.58 -9.56 1.06
N GLU A 55 -16.29 -9.22 1.21
CA GLU A 55 -15.49 -8.67 0.10
C GLU A 55 -15.36 -9.64 -1.05
N ARG A 56 -15.13 -10.94 -0.78
CA ARG A 56 -15.09 -12.00 -1.80
C ARG A 56 -16.42 -12.14 -2.53
N LYS A 57 -17.54 -12.06 -1.81
CA LYS A 57 -18.88 -12.08 -2.41
C LYS A 57 -19.10 -10.88 -3.34
N ASN A 58 -18.72 -9.69 -2.89
CA ASN A 58 -18.81 -8.47 -3.68
C ASN A 58 -17.89 -8.53 -4.91
N LEU A 59 -16.68 -9.04 -4.74
CA LEU A 59 -15.72 -9.21 -5.81
C LEU A 59 -16.25 -10.18 -6.88
N LYS A 60 -16.83 -11.33 -6.45
CA LYS A 60 -17.42 -12.33 -7.35
C LYS A 60 -18.56 -11.74 -8.18
N GLN A 61 -19.42 -10.91 -7.57
CA GLN A 61 -20.51 -10.25 -8.30
C GLN A 61 -19.99 -9.26 -9.36
N LYS A 62 -18.90 -8.53 -9.08
CA LYS A 62 -18.32 -7.52 -9.97
C LYS A 62 -17.44 -8.12 -11.06
N ALA A 63 -16.59 -9.07 -10.71
CA ALA A 63 -15.58 -9.65 -11.60
C ALA A 63 -16.12 -10.75 -12.52
N LYS A 64 -17.23 -11.40 -12.15
CA LYS A 64 -17.85 -12.50 -12.94
C LYS A 64 -16.81 -13.56 -13.36
N ASP A 65 -16.57 -13.70 -14.67
CA ASP A 65 -15.65 -14.70 -15.23
C ASP A 65 -14.18 -14.44 -14.86
N ASN A 66 -13.83 -13.21 -14.47
CA ASN A 66 -12.47 -12.82 -14.06
C ASN A 66 -12.29 -12.89 -12.52
N TYR A 67 -13.17 -13.57 -11.80
CA TYR A 67 -13.15 -13.58 -10.33
C TYR A 67 -11.84 -14.11 -9.76
N THR A 68 -11.32 -15.21 -10.27
CA THR A 68 -10.08 -15.84 -9.79
C THR A 68 -8.89 -14.89 -9.94
N ASP A 69 -8.70 -14.32 -11.14
CA ASP A 69 -7.59 -13.40 -11.41
C ASP A 69 -7.67 -12.15 -10.54
N MET A 70 -8.89 -11.66 -10.32
CA MET A 70 -9.11 -10.49 -9.47
C MET A 70 -8.86 -10.80 -8.00
N LEU A 71 -9.23 -12.00 -7.53
CA LEU A 71 -8.97 -12.45 -6.17
C LEU A 71 -7.46 -12.56 -5.91
N ASP A 72 -6.73 -13.19 -6.83
CA ASP A 72 -5.27 -13.32 -6.76
C ASP A 72 -4.59 -11.95 -6.79
N TYR A 73 -5.08 -11.03 -7.62
CA TYR A 73 -4.58 -9.66 -7.64
C TYR A 73 -4.78 -8.95 -6.29
N VAL A 74 -6.00 -9.03 -5.73
CA VAL A 74 -6.30 -8.41 -4.42
C VAL A 74 -5.45 -9.03 -3.31
N ALA A 75 -5.28 -10.35 -3.32
CA ALA A 75 -4.44 -11.04 -2.35
C ALA A 75 -2.98 -10.58 -2.43
N ARG A 76 -2.40 -10.44 -3.63
CA ARG A 76 -1.03 -9.91 -3.82
C ARG A 76 -0.90 -8.45 -3.35
N VAL A 77 -1.90 -7.62 -3.63
CA VAL A 77 -1.93 -6.23 -3.14
C VAL A 77 -1.96 -6.20 -1.60
N ASN A 78 -2.80 -7.02 -0.98
CA ASN A 78 -2.89 -7.08 0.48
C ASN A 78 -1.57 -7.59 1.10
N ALA A 79 -0.95 -8.61 0.51
CA ALA A 79 0.36 -9.11 0.94
C ALA A 79 1.45 -8.02 0.85
N SER A 80 1.49 -7.30 -0.27
CA SER A 80 2.43 -6.20 -0.47
C SER A 80 2.22 -5.08 0.55
N ASN A 81 0.97 -4.70 0.79
CA ASN A 81 0.63 -3.69 1.79
C ASN A 81 1.05 -4.13 3.20
N ARG A 82 0.87 -5.41 3.54
CA ARG A 82 1.30 -5.94 4.84
C ARG A 82 2.82 -5.93 5.00
N ILE A 83 3.57 -6.24 3.94
CA ILE A 83 5.04 -6.12 3.92
C ILE A 83 5.45 -4.67 4.16
N TYR A 84 4.85 -3.70 3.44
CA TYR A 84 5.15 -2.28 3.64
C TYR A 84 4.84 -1.82 5.06
N GLU A 85 3.69 -2.18 5.60
CA GLU A 85 3.27 -1.79 6.95
C GLU A 85 4.30 -2.23 7.99
N LEU A 86 4.67 -3.51 8.01
CA LEU A 86 5.62 -4.06 8.98
C LEU A 86 7.01 -3.40 8.88
N ILE A 87 7.51 -3.19 7.65
CA ILE A 87 8.84 -2.59 7.46
C ILE A 87 8.83 -1.10 7.79
N LEU A 88 7.79 -0.36 7.39
CA LEU A 88 7.72 1.07 7.66
C LEU A 88 7.49 1.37 9.14
N GLU A 89 6.72 0.55 9.85
CA GLU A 89 6.59 0.63 11.30
C GLU A 89 7.93 0.42 12.01
N ASP A 90 8.67 -0.61 11.63
CA ASP A 90 9.99 -0.88 12.21
C ASP A 90 10.99 0.22 11.87
N TYR A 91 11.02 0.69 10.62
CA TYR A 91 11.86 1.81 10.20
C TYR A 91 11.53 3.09 11.00
N ALA A 92 10.25 3.44 11.12
CA ALA A 92 9.81 4.59 11.89
C ALA A 92 10.24 4.48 13.36
N LYS A 93 10.10 3.30 13.95
CA LYS A 93 10.55 3.01 15.32
C LYS A 93 12.06 3.17 15.47
N GLN A 94 12.86 2.62 14.54
CA GLN A 94 14.32 2.76 14.55
C GLN A 94 14.76 4.22 14.44
N LYS A 95 14.00 5.05 13.70
CA LYS A 95 14.25 6.50 13.53
C LYS A 95 13.68 7.35 14.67
N GLY A 96 12.98 6.76 15.63
CA GLY A 96 12.33 7.50 16.72
C GLY A 96 11.20 8.41 16.25
N ILE A 97 10.57 8.09 15.11
CA ILE A 97 9.47 8.88 14.55
C ILE A 97 8.22 8.65 15.41
N THR A 98 7.68 9.73 15.94
CA THR A 98 6.43 9.75 16.71
C THR A 98 5.38 10.59 15.99
N VAL A 99 4.12 10.20 16.14
CA VAL A 99 3.00 10.88 15.47
C VAL A 99 2.88 12.34 15.92
N ASN A 100 2.89 13.25 14.97
CA ASN A 100 2.67 14.68 15.21
C ASN A 100 1.15 14.94 15.36
N GLN A 101 0.70 15.14 16.61
CA GLN A 101 -0.70 15.36 16.94
C GLN A 101 -1.29 16.65 16.31
N THR A 102 -0.47 17.68 16.08
CA THR A 102 -0.92 18.88 15.37
C THR A 102 -1.29 18.57 13.92
N LEU A 103 -0.52 17.73 13.24
CA LEU A 103 -0.84 17.29 11.88
C LEU A 103 -2.07 16.38 11.84
N VAL A 104 -2.26 15.55 12.87
CA VAL A 104 -3.49 14.73 13.02
C VAL A 104 -4.72 15.65 13.11
N GLY A 105 -4.69 16.66 13.98
CA GLY A 105 -5.78 17.60 14.10
C GLY A 105 -6.10 18.31 12.79
N LYS A 106 -5.09 18.79 12.07
CA LYS A 106 -5.27 19.45 10.76
C LYS A 106 -5.83 18.52 9.70
N PHE A 107 -5.46 17.23 9.71
CA PHE A 107 -6.05 16.23 8.83
C PHE A 107 -7.53 16.04 9.11
N ILE A 108 -7.89 15.87 10.39
CA ILE A 108 -9.27 15.71 10.82
C ILE A 108 -10.09 16.93 10.39
N GLU A 109 -9.65 18.14 10.76
CA GLU A 109 -10.32 19.39 10.38
C GLU A 109 -10.63 19.48 8.87
N LYS A 110 -9.70 19.03 8.03
CA LYS A 110 -9.88 19.06 6.58
C LYS A 110 -10.86 18.04 6.05
N PHE A 111 -10.90 16.84 6.63
CA PHE A 111 -11.60 15.69 6.06
C PHE A 111 -12.82 15.22 6.85
N GLU A 112 -13.05 15.69 8.08
CA GLU A 112 -14.16 15.26 8.93
C GLU A 112 -15.53 15.36 8.24
N ALA A 113 -15.78 16.46 7.52
CA ALA A 113 -17.02 16.64 6.78
C ALA A 113 -17.20 15.68 5.57
N GLN A 114 -16.11 15.04 5.12
CA GLN A 114 -16.11 14.15 3.97
C GLN A 114 -16.18 12.67 4.35
N VAL A 115 -15.83 12.35 5.59
CA VAL A 115 -15.86 11.00 6.15
C VAL A 115 -17.18 10.84 6.88
N SER A 116 -18.21 10.32 6.18
CA SER A 116 -19.46 9.99 6.84
C SER A 116 -19.32 8.72 7.67
N SER A 117 -19.85 8.72 8.89
CA SER A 117 -19.84 7.55 9.79
C SER A 117 -20.54 6.31 9.21
N GLU A 118 -21.38 6.49 8.19
CA GLU A 118 -22.13 5.40 7.52
C GLU A 118 -21.29 4.66 6.45
N THR A 119 -20.23 5.28 5.93
CA THR A 119 -19.43 4.71 4.85
C THR A 119 -17.97 4.46 5.22
N ALA A 120 -17.52 4.99 6.34
CA ALA A 120 -16.14 4.82 6.81
C ALA A 120 -15.99 3.48 7.53
N THR A 121 -15.06 2.67 7.05
CA THR A 121 -14.69 1.41 7.70
C THR A 121 -13.87 1.60 8.98
N LYS A 122 -13.36 2.83 9.22
CA LYS A 122 -12.47 3.18 10.35
C LYS A 122 -12.76 4.60 10.85
N PRO A 123 -12.57 4.87 12.16
CA PRO A 123 -12.62 6.22 12.70
C PRO A 123 -11.64 7.17 12.00
N ILE A 124 -12.05 8.44 11.83
CA ILE A 124 -11.20 9.43 11.15
C ILE A 124 -9.87 9.66 11.88
N GLU A 125 -9.85 9.53 13.19
CA GLU A 125 -8.65 9.64 14.02
C GLU A 125 -7.61 8.56 13.69
N GLU A 126 -8.08 7.33 13.44
CA GLU A 126 -7.19 6.23 13.02
C GLU A 126 -6.62 6.49 11.63
N ILE A 127 -7.46 6.94 10.71
CA ILE A 127 -7.04 7.29 9.35
C ILE A 127 -6.02 8.44 9.39
N ALA A 128 -6.31 9.50 10.13
CA ALA A 128 -5.44 10.67 10.29
C ALA A 128 -4.09 10.28 10.89
N THR A 129 -4.11 9.49 11.96
CA THR A 129 -2.88 9.01 12.61
C THR A 129 -2.01 8.21 11.64
N LYS A 130 -2.62 7.30 10.88
CA LYS A 130 -1.91 6.48 9.87
C LYS A 130 -1.33 7.34 8.75
N GLN A 131 -2.06 8.33 8.25
CA GLN A 131 -1.60 9.23 7.20
C GLN A 131 -0.45 10.13 7.67
N VAL A 132 -0.51 10.63 8.91
CA VAL A 132 0.54 11.48 9.49
C VAL A 132 1.82 10.68 9.72
N ILE A 133 1.75 9.48 10.31
CA ILE A 133 2.95 8.65 10.52
C ILE A 133 3.56 8.22 9.19
N GLN A 134 2.75 7.89 8.20
CA GLN A 134 3.21 7.56 6.86
C GLN A 134 4.00 8.74 6.25
N PHE A 135 3.41 9.94 6.24
CA PHE A 135 4.08 11.14 5.72
C PHE A 135 5.42 11.40 6.42
N GLN A 136 5.46 11.34 7.77
CA GLN A 136 6.67 11.57 8.54
C GLN A 136 7.76 10.52 8.23
N THR A 137 7.35 9.28 8.05
CA THR A 137 8.25 8.16 7.69
C THR A 137 8.80 8.34 6.29
N GLU A 138 7.95 8.67 5.32
CA GLU A 138 8.36 8.93 3.92
C GLU A 138 9.26 10.13 3.79
N LYS A 139 8.99 11.21 4.55
CA LYS A 139 9.89 12.35 4.65
C LYS A 139 11.28 11.93 5.14
N ALA A 140 11.35 11.18 6.23
CA ALA A 140 12.63 10.70 6.76
C ALA A 140 13.37 9.78 5.78
N MET A 141 12.64 8.91 5.08
CA MET A 141 13.20 8.06 4.03
C MET A 141 13.75 8.89 2.86
N TYR A 142 13.01 9.90 2.42
CA TYR A 142 13.45 10.78 1.33
C TYR A 142 14.66 11.62 1.74
N GLU A 143 14.69 12.15 2.95
CA GLU A 143 15.85 12.90 3.50
C GLU A 143 17.11 12.02 3.61
N GLU A 144 16.95 10.73 3.92
CA GLU A 144 18.08 9.79 4.03
C GLU A 144 18.58 9.30 2.67
N PHE A 145 17.67 9.02 1.73
CA PHE A 145 18.01 8.30 0.50
C PHE A 145 17.82 9.11 -0.78
N GLY A 146 16.98 10.14 -0.76
CA GLY A 146 16.61 10.89 -1.94
C GLY A 146 16.02 10.02 -3.06
N GLY A 147 16.23 10.44 -4.29
CA GLY A 147 15.84 9.71 -5.48
C GLY A 147 14.50 10.17 -6.05
N ARG A 148 13.91 9.34 -6.93
CA ARG A 148 12.68 9.68 -7.63
C ARG A 148 11.47 9.59 -6.72
N VAL A 149 10.54 10.50 -6.98
CA VAL A 149 9.21 10.56 -6.34
C VAL A 149 8.16 10.39 -7.43
N ILE A 150 7.15 9.59 -7.18
CA ILE A 150 6.07 9.35 -8.11
C ILE A 150 4.73 9.77 -7.51
N PHE A 151 3.82 10.18 -8.37
CA PHE A 151 2.43 10.42 -7.98
C PHE A 151 1.66 9.09 -7.97
N ARG A 152 0.98 8.83 -6.86
CA ARG A 152 -0.09 7.83 -6.75
C ARG A 152 -1.31 8.48 -6.14
N GLN A 153 -2.49 8.06 -6.54
CA GLN A 153 -3.73 8.64 -6.03
C GLN A 153 -3.87 8.52 -4.49
N SER A 154 -3.40 7.41 -3.93
CA SER A 154 -3.38 7.17 -2.48
C SER A 154 -2.19 7.80 -1.75
N ASN A 155 -1.17 8.22 -2.51
CA ASN A 155 0.06 8.83 -1.99
C ASN A 155 0.63 9.78 -3.05
N PRO A 156 0.22 11.06 -3.05
CA PRO A 156 0.60 12.02 -4.08
C PRO A 156 2.09 12.30 -4.24
N GLN A 157 2.92 11.96 -3.25
CA GLN A 157 4.38 12.09 -3.30
C GLN A 157 5.06 10.85 -2.70
N MET A 158 4.95 9.70 -3.38
CA MET A 158 5.61 8.48 -2.94
C MET A 158 7.10 8.50 -3.31
N PRO A 159 8.05 8.47 -2.36
CA PRO A 159 9.49 8.47 -2.64
C PRO A 159 9.95 7.05 -3.04
N ILE A 160 9.65 6.66 -4.30
CA ILE A 160 9.77 5.28 -4.79
C ILE A 160 11.17 4.71 -4.68
N ASP A 161 12.22 5.51 -4.96
CA ASP A 161 13.60 5.06 -4.84
C ASP A 161 14.04 4.89 -3.37
N ALA A 162 13.53 5.75 -2.46
CA ALA A 162 13.78 5.59 -1.03
C ALA A 162 13.11 4.34 -0.47
N TYR A 163 11.87 4.04 -0.88
CA TYR A 163 11.21 2.77 -0.58
C TYR A 163 12.04 1.58 -1.02
N LYS A 164 12.50 1.57 -2.29
CA LYS A 164 13.35 0.50 -2.82
C LYS A 164 14.60 0.28 -1.98
N LYS A 165 15.25 1.37 -1.54
CA LYS A 165 16.47 1.31 -0.73
C LYS A 165 16.21 0.74 0.67
N VAL A 166 15.13 1.19 1.34
CA VAL A 166 14.74 0.65 2.64
C VAL A 166 14.42 -0.84 2.52
N LEU A 167 13.53 -1.22 1.62
CA LEU A 167 13.13 -2.62 1.41
C LEU A 167 14.32 -3.53 1.06
N SER A 168 15.24 -3.04 0.22
CA SER A 168 16.46 -3.77 -0.11
C SER A 168 17.36 -3.98 1.09
N ARG A 169 17.51 -2.99 1.98
CA ARG A 169 18.25 -3.16 3.25
C ARG A 169 17.66 -4.26 4.13
N TYR A 170 16.33 -4.31 4.26
CA TYR A 170 15.67 -5.35 5.04
C TYR A 170 15.86 -6.74 4.41
N ARG A 171 15.77 -6.83 3.07
CA ARG A 171 16.05 -8.07 2.33
C ARG A 171 17.51 -8.52 2.54
N ASP A 172 18.45 -7.63 2.34
CA ASP A 172 19.89 -7.92 2.39
C ASP A 172 20.34 -8.27 3.83
N ALA A 173 19.63 -7.77 4.83
CA ALA A 173 19.81 -8.13 6.24
C ALA A 173 19.06 -9.43 6.65
N GLY A 174 18.37 -10.09 5.72
CA GLY A 174 17.57 -11.29 6.01
C GLY A 174 16.26 -11.03 6.76
N ASN A 175 15.86 -9.77 6.92
CA ASN A 175 14.64 -9.34 7.60
C ASN A 175 13.42 -9.24 6.67
N LEU A 176 13.59 -9.44 5.36
CA LEU A 176 12.53 -9.56 4.36
C LEU A 176 12.85 -10.73 3.43
N THR A 177 12.00 -11.74 3.43
CA THR A 177 12.04 -12.83 2.47
C THR A 177 10.66 -13.04 1.89
N ILE A 178 10.48 -12.83 0.58
CA ILE A 178 9.24 -13.15 -0.13
C ILE A 178 9.42 -14.54 -0.74
N ILE A 179 8.65 -15.51 -0.23
CA ILE A 179 8.77 -16.94 -0.54
C ILE A 179 7.98 -17.26 -1.80
N ASP A 180 6.76 -16.71 -1.91
CA ASP A 180 5.91 -16.86 -3.09
C ASP A 180 6.54 -16.12 -4.28
N GLU A 181 6.77 -16.84 -5.38
CA GLU A 181 7.51 -16.30 -6.53
C GLU A 181 6.73 -15.22 -7.27
N ASP A 182 5.45 -15.44 -7.50
CA ASP A 182 4.59 -14.48 -8.21
C ASP A 182 4.44 -13.19 -7.41
N LEU A 183 4.27 -13.31 -6.08
CA LEU A 183 4.26 -12.15 -5.19
C LEU A 183 5.62 -11.43 -5.23
N ARG A 184 6.73 -12.16 -5.16
CA ARG A 184 8.08 -11.59 -5.15
C ARG A 184 8.34 -10.77 -6.42
N ASP A 185 8.04 -11.35 -7.56
CA ASP A 185 8.29 -10.74 -8.86
C ASP A 185 7.41 -9.49 -9.04
N ALA A 186 6.11 -9.58 -8.76
CA ALA A 186 5.19 -8.43 -8.80
C ALA A 186 5.57 -7.33 -7.78
N PHE A 187 6.04 -7.72 -6.59
CA PHE A 187 6.45 -6.79 -5.55
C PHE A 187 7.67 -5.96 -5.99
N TRP A 188 8.71 -6.59 -6.51
CA TRP A 188 9.92 -5.88 -6.93
C TRP A 188 9.78 -5.16 -8.26
N ASP A 189 8.92 -5.65 -9.17
CA ASP A 189 8.61 -4.97 -10.42
C ASP A 189 8.01 -3.58 -10.19
N ALA A 190 7.23 -3.41 -9.13
CA ALA A 190 6.68 -2.11 -8.74
C ALA A 190 7.74 -1.01 -8.49
N PHE A 191 9.02 -1.40 -8.29
CA PHE A 191 10.18 -0.50 -8.11
C PHE A 191 11.09 -0.45 -9.32
N THR A 192 10.63 -0.94 -10.49
CA THR A 192 11.41 -0.98 -11.72
C THR A 192 10.92 0.10 -12.69
N PRO A 193 11.80 1.02 -13.15
CA PRO A 193 11.42 2.01 -14.14
C PRO A 193 11.12 1.36 -15.51
N PRO A 194 10.36 2.05 -16.42
CA PRO A 194 9.95 3.45 -16.30
C PRO A 194 8.73 3.64 -15.39
N PHE A 195 8.68 4.77 -14.64
CA PHE A 195 7.51 5.12 -13.84
C PHE A 195 6.60 6.06 -14.62
N GLN A 196 5.30 5.79 -14.60
CA GLN A 196 4.33 6.53 -15.42
C GLN A 196 4.12 7.97 -14.98
N TYR A 197 4.22 8.24 -13.67
CA TYR A 197 3.90 9.56 -13.07
C TYR A 197 5.03 10.03 -12.16
N GLU A 198 6.22 10.15 -12.73
CA GLU A 198 7.38 10.69 -12.02
C GLU A 198 7.20 12.20 -11.80
N ILE A 199 7.44 12.66 -10.56
CA ILE A 199 7.38 14.07 -10.19
C ILE A 199 8.74 14.70 -10.47
N ALA A 200 8.76 15.82 -11.19
CA ALA A 200 9.99 16.56 -11.42
C ALA A 200 10.61 17.01 -10.08
N PRO A 201 11.94 16.89 -9.91
CA PRO A 201 12.60 17.14 -8.61
C PRO A 201 12.26 18.49 -7.98
N GLU A 202 12.08 19.53 -8.79
CA GLU A 202 11.72 20.88 -8.36
C GLU A 202 10.29 20.99 -7.80
N ASN A 203 9.45 20.00 -8.05
CA ASN A 203 8.07 19.93 -7.57
C ASN A 203 7.90 18.98 -6.37
N VAL A 204 8.98 18.36 -5.90
CA VAL A 204 8.96 17.49 -4.72
C VAL A 204 9.03 18.35 -3.46
N ASP A 205 8.01 18.27 -2.60
CA ASP A 205 7.97 19.01 -1.34
C ASP A 205 7.53 18.10 -0.18
N PHE A 206 8.47 17.77 0.70
CA PHE A 206 8.22 17.10 1.97
C PHE A 206 8.23 18.05 3.18
N ASN A 207 8.22 19.38 2.97
CA ASN A 207 8.14 20.32 4.09
C ASN A 207 6.78 20.32 4.75
N GLN A 208 5.74 20.09 3.96
CA GLN A 208 4.36 19.95 4.44
C GLN A 208 3.67 18.76 3.78
N PRO A 209 2.73 18.11 4.49
CA PRO A 209 1.96 17.02 3.90
C PRO A 209 1.01 17.55 2.81
N TRP A 210 0.69 16.70 1.84
CA TRP A 210 -0.13 17.02 0.67
C TRP A 210 -1.56 17.52 0.99
N TRP A 211 -2.01 17.29 2.20
CA TRP A 211 -3.35 17.74 2.62
C TRP A 211 -3.35 19.14 3.25
N LEU A 212 -2.24 19.86 3.36
CA LEU A 212 -2.13 21.25 3.86
C LEU A 212 -1.87 22.25 2.71
#